data_99c89b0f5ac4fa4fd9ceac385715fe3b
#
_entry.id   99c89b0f5ac4fa4fd9ceac385715fe3b
#
_cell.length_a   1.000
_cell.length_b   1.000
_cell.length_c   1.000
_cell.angle_alpha   90.00
_cell.angle_beta   90.00
_cell.angle_gamma   90.00
#
_symmetry.space_group_name_H-M   'P 1'
#
loop_
_entity.id
_entity.type
_entity.pdbx_description
1 polymer ?
#
loop_
_entity_poly.entity_id
_entity_poly.type
_entity_poly.pdbx_seq_one_letter_code
_entity_poly.pdbx_strand_id
1 'polypeptide(L)'
;LLLTPWPLATMVMAPLAGYLIERLHAGLLGALGMVIMAAGLFALVMLPGSPSDLNIIWPMILCGAGFGLFQSPNNHTIITSAPRERSGGASGMLGTARLLGQSTGAALVALMLNQFGDSGTHLSLLAAAILATLAAVVSGLRITQPRVQA
;
A
#
# COMPACT_ATOMS: atom_id res chain seq x y z
N LEU A 1 -16.68 13.18 0.74
CA LEU A 1 -15.57 14.15 0.74
C LEU A 1 -14.35 13.65 1.52
N LEU A 2 -14.52 12.99 2.71
CA LEU A 2 -13.41 12.50 3.55
C LEU A 2 -12.54 11.40 2.91
N LEU A 3 -13.04 10.68 1.92
CA LEU A 3 -12.27 9.64 1.20
C LEU A 3 -11.43 10.20 0.03
N THR A 4 -11.66 11.45 -0.38
CA THR A 4 -10.98 12.09 -1.52
C THR A 4 -9.46 12.29 -1.32
N PRO A 5 -8.94 12.55 -0.12
CA PRO A 5 -7.51 12.79 0.12
C PRO A 5 -6.62 11.59 -0.28
N TRP A 6 -7.10 10.36 -0.08
CA TRP A 6 -6.34 9.15 -0.44
C TRP A 6 -6.07 9.04 -1.95
N PRO A 7 -7.08 9.05 -2.85
CA PRO A 7 -6.84 8.99 -4.30
C PRO A 7 -6.00 10.15 -4.82
N LEU A 8 -6.21 11.37 -4.30
CA LEU A 8 -5.43 12.54 -4.69
C LEU A 8 -3.95 12.39 -4.34
N ALA A 9 -3.65 11.96 -3.10
CA ALA A 9 -2.27 11.70 -2.69
C ALA A 9 -1.62 10.61 -3.55
N THR A 10 -2.36 9.53 -3.84
CA THR A 10 -1.88 8.46 -4.72
C THR A 10 -1.61 8.96 -6.13
N MET A 11 -2.49 9.79 -6.69
CA MET A 11 -2.36 10.37 -8.03
C MET A 11 -1.10 11.24 -8.17
N VAL A 12 -0.73 11.98 -7.13
CA VAL A 12 0.47 12.81 -7.11
C VAL A 12 1.73 11.96 -6.89
N MET A 13 1.66 10.99 -5.97
CA MET A 13 2.83 10.20 -5.59
C MET A 13 3.21 9.12 -6.60
N ALA A 14 2.27 8.59 -7.39
CA ALA A 14 2.56 7.54 -8.35
C ALA A 14 3.51 7.97 -9.48
N PRO A 15 3.34 9.13 -10.16
CA PRO A 15 4.31 9.61 -11.13
C PRO A 15 5.65 10.01 -10.49
N LEU A 16 5.64 10.57 -9.27
CA LEU A 16 6.86 10.87 -8.53
C LEU A 16 7.66 9.59 -8.23
N ALA A 17 6.98 8.53 -7.79
CA ALA A 17 7.60 7.24 -7.60
C ALA A 17 8.18 6.65 -8.90
N GLY A 18 7.49 6.84 -10.04
CA GLY A 18 7.98 6.48 -11.35
C GLY A 18 9.30 7.16 -11.71
N TYR A 19 9.43 8.45 -11.42
CA TYR A 19 10.68 9.20 -11.61
C TYR A 19 11.79 8.76 -10.64
N LEU A 20 11.44 8.49 -9.38
CA LEU A 20 12.41 8.09 -8.36
C LEU A 20 12.97 6.68 -8.61
N ILE A 21 12.22 5.79 -9.25
CA ILE A 21 12.66 4.40 -9.51
C ILE A 21 13.88 4.34 -10.44
N GLU A 22 14.09 5.36 -11.28
CA GLU A 22 15.27 5.48 -12.13
C GLU A 22 16.55 5.79 -11.33
N ARG A 23 16.41 6.41 -10.16
CA ARG A 23 17.50 6.88 -9.31
C ARG A 23 17.70 6.04 -8.05
N LEU A 24 16.64 5.47 -7.52
CA LEU A 24 16.64 4.73 -6.26
C LEU A 24 16.27 3.26 -6.49
N HIS A 25 16.68 2.41 -5.56
CA HIS A 25 16.34 0.98 -5.58
C HIS A 25 14.82 0.81 -5.40
N ALA A 26 14.17 0.04 -6.29
CA ALA A 26 12.72 -0.23 -6.21
C ALA A 26 12.31 -0.80 -4.85
N GLY A 27 13.14 -1.68 -4.26
CA GLY A 27 12.91 -2.24 -2.93
C GLY A 27 12.92 -1.19 -1.82
N LEU A 28 13.83 -0.21 -1.87
CA LEU A 28 13.89 0.89 -0.89
C LEU A 28 12.66 1.79 -0.99
N LEU A 29 12.29 2.16 -2.23
CA LEU A 29 11.12 2.98 -2.49
C LEU A 29 9.84 2.28 -2.01
N GLY A 30 9.74 0.97 -2.29
CA GLY A 30 8.63 0.15 -1.84
C GLY A 30 8.56 0.04 -0.31
N ALA A 31 9.69 -0.18 0.35
CA ALA A 31 9.75 -0.23 1.82
C ALA A 31 9.36 1.10 2.46
N LEU A 32 9.89 2.23 1.95
CA LEU A 32 9.52 3.58 2.41
C LEU A 32 8.02 3.84 2.23
N GLY A 33 7.46 3.49 1.07
CA GLY A 33 6.03 3.63 0.81
C GLY A 33 5.18 2.86 1.82
N MET A 34 5.55 1.61 2.11
CA MET A 34 4.83 0.79 3.09
C MET A 34 4.98 1.30 4.53
N VAL A 35 6.14 1.84 4.91
CA VAL A 35 6.35 2.48 6.22
C VAL A 35 5.45 3.72 6.37
N ILE A 36 5.40 4.58 5.34
CA ILE A 36 4.52 5.77 5.34
C ILE A 36 3.05 5.35 5.44
N MET A 37 2.65 4.34 4.69
CA MET A 37 1.28 3.81 4.74
C MET A 37 0.94 3.23 6.12
N ALA A 38 1.85 2.44 6.71
CA ALA A 38 1.67 1.90 8.05
C ALA A 38 1.54 3.01 9.10
N ALA A 39 2.37 4.06 9.01
CA ALA A 39 2.28 5.22 9.90
C ALA A 39 0.91 5.93 9.77
N GLY A 40 0.40 6.12 8.56
CA GLY A 40 -0.93 6.67 8.32
C GLY A 40 -2.05 5.81 8.92
N LEU A 41 -1.96 4.48 8.76
CA LEU A 41 -2.93 3.54 9.35
C LEU A 41 -2.86 3.54 10.88
N PHE A 42 -1.68 3.56 11.49
CA PHE A 42 -1.54 3.69 12.95
C PHE A 42 -2.09 5.01 13.46
N ALA A 43 -1.90 6.11 12.72
CA ALA A 43 -2.48 7.40 13.07
C ALA A 43 -4.01 7.35 13.05
N LEU A 44 -4.63 6.64 12.08
CA LEU A 44 -6.09 6.41 12.06
C LEU A 44 -6.56 5.55 13.25
N VAL A 45 -5.79 4.55 13.66
CA VAL A 45 -6.10 3.72 14.84
C VAL A 45 -6.11 4.55 16.12
N MET A 46 -5.23 5.54 16.22
CA MET A 46 -5.11 6.40 17.42
C MET A 46 -6.10 7.55 17.48
N LEU A 47 -7.03 7.66 16.53
CA LEU A 47 -8.03 8.72 16.53
C LEU A 47 -9.01 8.56 17.71
N PRO A 48 -9.38 9.68 18.36
CA PRO A 48 -10.43 9.68 19.39
C PRO A 48 -11.79 9.31 18.80
N GLY A 49 -12.74 8.91 19.63
CA GLY A 49 -14.06 8.43 19.19
C GLY A 49 -14.91 9.46 18.42
N SER A 50 -14.56 10.75 18.45
CA SER A 50 -15.15 11.82 17.65
C SER A 50 -14.06 12.71 17.05
N PRO A 51 -13.38 12.24 16.00
CA PRO A 51 -12.30 12.98 15.37
C PRO A 51 -12.84 14.15 14.53
N SER A 52 -12.09 15.27 14.50
CA SER A 52 -12.37 16.33 13.52
C SER A 52 -11.96 15.87 12.10
N ASP A 53 -12.54 16.51 11.08
CA ASP A 53 -12.26 16.18 9.67
C ASP A 53 -10.75 16.26 9.37
N LEU A 54 -10.06 17.25 9.90
CA LEU A 54 -8.62 17.41 9.74
C LEU A 54 -7.83 16.23 10.33
N ASN A 55 -8.28 15.68 11.45
CA ASN A 55 -7.64 14.54 12.09
C ASN A 55 -7.74 13.26 11.25
N ILE A 56 -8.72 13.18 10.34
CA ILE A 56 -8.89 12.06 9.42
C ILE A 56 -8.13 12.32 8.11
N ILE A 57 -8.16 13.55 7.60
CA ILE A 57 -7.60 13.90 6.29
C ILE A 57 -6.08 13.65 6.21
N TRP A 58 -5.31 14.11 7.19
CA TRP A 58 -3.85 13.99 7.12
C TRP A 58 -3.34 12.54 7.16
N PRO A 59 -3.90 11.60 7.98
CA PRO A 59 -3.48 10.20 7.90
C PRO A 59 -3.90 9.54 6.60
N MET A 60 -5.05 9.94 6.03
CA MET A 60 -5.47 9.44 4.72
C MET A 60 -4.54 9.89 3.59
N ILE A 61 -4.01 11.12 3.67
CA ILE A 61 -2.96 11.60 2.76
C ILE A 61 -1.71 10.74 2.89
N LEU A 62 -1.27 10.43 4.11
CA LEU A 62 -0.12 9.54 4.34
C LEU A 62 -0.36 8.14 3.77
N CYS A 63 -1.52 7.57 4.01
CA CYS A 63 -1.87 6.26 3.45
C CYS A 63 -1.84 6.27 1.92
N GLY A 64 -2.43 7.29 1.28
CA GLY A 64 -2.44 7.44 -0.17
C GLY A 64 -1.05 7.68 -0.75
N ALA A 65 -0.24 8.52 -0.12
CA ALA A 65 1.14 8.79 -0.51
C ALA A 65 2.01 7.54 -0.39
N GLY A 66 1.92 6.83 0.73
CA GLY A 66 2.64 5.57 0.95
C GLY A 66 2.26 4.51 -0.06
N PHE A 67 0.97 4.36 -0.34
CA PHE A 67 0.47 3.41 -1.33
C PHE A 67 0.95 3.74 -2.74
N GLY A 68 0.89 5.01 -3.16
CA GLY A 68 1.37 5.45 -4.48
C GLY A 68 2.87 5.23 -4.64
N LEU A 69 3.65 5.51 -3.59
CA LEU A 69 5.10 5.31 -3.58
C LEU A 69 5.49 3.82 -3.63
N PHE A 70 4.69 2.93 -3.05
CA PHE A 70 4.91 1.49 -3.09
C PHE A 70 4.45 0.86 -4.40
N GLN A 71 3.27 1.23 -4.90
CA GLN A 71 2.59 0.54 -6.00
C GLN A 71 3.38 0.63 -7.31
N SER A 72 3.91 1.81 -7.64
CA SER A 72 4.65 2.05 -8.88
C SER A 72 5.91 1.19 -9.00
N PRO A 73 6.86 1.22 -8.03
CA PRO A 73 8.06 0.38 -8.10
C PRO A 73 7.75 -1.12 -8.03
N ASN A 74 6.75 -1.52 -7.27
CA ASN A 74 6.37 -2.92 -7.17
C ASN A 74 5.82 -3.47 -8.49
N ASN A 75 4.93 -2.73 -9.15
CA ASN A 75 4.39 -3.10 -10.46
C ASN A 75 5.49 -3.15 -11.51
N HIS A 76 6.36 -2.15 -11.56
CA HIS A 76 7.50 -2.10 -12.47
C HIS A 76 8.40 -3.33 -12.28
N THR A 77 8.78 -3.66 -11.06
CA THR A 77 9.64 -4.81 -10.76
C THR A 77 9.00 -6.13 -11.21
N ILE A 78 7.71 -6.33 -10.95
CA ILE A 78 7.00 -7.56 -11.34
C ILE A 78 6.98 -7.72 -12.86
N ILE A 79 6.63 -6.65 -13.58
CA ILE A 79 6.51 -6.70 -15.05
C ILE A 79 7.87 -6.87 -15.70
N THR A 80 8.91 -6.19 -15.22
CA THR A 80 10.26 -6.27 -15.79
C THR A 80 11.02 -7.54 -15.41
N SER A 81 10.57 -8.27 -14.36
CA SER A 81 11.15 -9.57 -14.00
C SER A 81 10.72 -10.70 -14.95
N ALA A 82 9.69 -10.48 -15.76
CA ALA A 82 9.25 -11.45 -16.75
C ALA A 82 9.96 -11.23 -18.09
N PRO A 83 10.28 -12.30 -18.87
CA PRO A 83 10.71 -12.17 -20.25
C PRO A 83 9.71 -11.34 -21.08
N ARG A 84 10.20 -10.57 -22.04
CA ARG A 84 9.36 -9.65 -22.85
C ARG A 84 8.17 -10.34 -23.50
N GLU A 85 8.37 -11.59 -23.94
CA GLU A 85 7.33 -12.42 -24.57
C GLU A 85 6.21 -12.81 -23.60
N ARG A 86 6.47 -12.75 -22.27
CA ARG A 86 5.55 -13.13 -21.20
C ARG A 86 5.09 -11.96 -20.35
N SER A 87 5.43 -10.72 -20.73
CA SER A 87 5.06 -9.51 -19.98
C SER A 87 3.53 -9.35 -19.83
N GLY A 88 2.76 -9.75 -20.84
CA GLY A 88 1.30 -9.81 -20.76
C GLY A 88 0.79 -10.75 -19.69
N GLY A 89 1.39 -11.95 -19.56
CA GLY A 89 1.09 -12.90 -18.50
C GLY A 89 1.42 -12.37 -17.11
N ALA A 90 2.57 -11.71 -16.94
CA ALA A 90 2.96 -11.09 -15.69
C ALA A 90 1.97 -9.98 -15.26
N SER A 91 1.53 -9.15 -16.21
CA SER A 91 0.52 -8.11 -15.96
C SER A 91 -0.84 -8.70 -15.58
N GLY A 92 -1.25 -9.81 -16.23
CA GLY A 92 -2.48 -10.53 -15.89
C GLY A 92 -2.42 -11.13 -14.47
N MET A 93 -1.32 -11.78 -14.11
CA MET A 93 -1.10 -12.30 -12.75
C MET A 93 -1.13 -11.20 -11.69
N LEU A 94 -0.50 -10.05 -11.96
CA LEU A 94 -0.53 -8.90 -11.07
C LEU A 94 -1.96 -8.39 -10.87
N GLY A 95 -2.74 -8.28 -11.94
CA GLY A 95 -4.16 -7.90 -11.89
C GLY A 95 -4.99 -8.87 -11.06
N THR A 96 -4.82 -10.17 -11.29
CA THR A 96 -5.53 -11.23 -10.55
C THR A 96 -5.16 -11.22 -9.06
N ALA A 97 -3.88 -11.14 -8.74
CA ALA A 97 -3.41 -11.06 -7.35
C ALA A 97 -3.96 -9.83 -6.62
N ARG A 98 -4.05 -8.68 -7.31
CA ARG A 98 -4.64 -7.46 -6.78
C ARG A 98 -6.13 -7.64 -6.48
N LEU A 99 -6.90 -8.20 -7.42
CA LEU A 99 -8.34 -8.43 -7.24
C LEU A 99 -8.61 -9.43 -6.10
N LEU A 100 -7.83 -10.51 -6.02
CA LEU A 100 -7.93 -11.46 -4.90
C LEU A 100 -7.63 -10.79 -3.57
N GLY A 101 -6.58 -9.97 -3.50
CA GLY A 101 -6.24 -9.22 -2.29
C GLY A 101 -7.34 -8.24 -1.88
N GLN A 102 -7.91 -7.50 -2.82
CA GLN A 102 -9.01 -6.56 -2.58
C GLN A 102 -10.26 -7.29 -2.10
N SER A 103 -10.66 -8.39 -2.75
CA SER A 103 -11.84 -9.17 -2.36
C SER A 103 -11.66 -9.80 -0.98
N THR A 104 -10.50 -10.40 -0.71
CA THR A 104 -10.19 -10.99 0.60
C THR A 104 -10.15 -9.92 1.69
N GLY A 105 -9.51 -8.77 1.43
CA GLY A 105 -9.47 -7.66 2.36
C GLY A 105 -10.86 -7.12 2.69
N ALA A 106 -11.69 -6.91 1.68
CA ALA A 106 -13.07 -6.46 1.87
C ALA A 106 -13.90 -7.46 2.69
N ALA A 107 -13.75 -8.77 2.41
CA ALA A 107 -14.44 -9.82 3.16
C ALA A 107 -14.00 -9.87 4.64
N LEU A 108 -12.70 -9.71 4.91
CA LEU A 108 -12.16 -9.65 6.28
C LEU A 108 -12.70 -8.43 7.05
N VAL A 109 -12.73 -7.26 6.43
CA VAL A 109 -13.29 -6.04 7.02
C VAL A 109 -14.78 -6.23 7.31
N ALA A 110 -15.55 -6.75 6.35
CA ALA A 110 -16.98 -7.02 6.54
C ALA A 110 -17.23 -8.01 7.70
N LEU A 111 -16.40 -9.06 7.81
CA LEU A 111 -16.47 -10.03 8.89
C LEU A 111 -16.19 -9.36 10.26
N MET A 112 -15.14 -8.54 10.34
CA MET A 112 -14.80 -7.82 11.58
C MET A 112 -15.90 -6.86 12.01
N LEU A 113 -16.47 -6.10 11.06
CA LEU A 113 -17.60 -5.21 11.34
C LEU A 113 -18.83 -5.98 11.81
N ASN A 114 -19.13 -7.12 11.20
CA ASN A 114 -20.28 -7.93 11.56
C ASN A 114 -20.14 -8.58 12.95
N GLN A 115 -18.93 -9.03 13.30
CA GLN A 115 -18.71 -9.74 14.57
C GLN A 115 -18.45 -8.80 15.76
N PHE A 116 -17.79 -7.67 15.53
CA PHE A 116 -17.30 -6.78 16.60
C PHE A 116 -18.01 -5.41 16.61
N GLY A 117 -18.96 -5.16 15.70
CA GLY A 117 -19.71 -3.89 15.66
C GLY A 117 -18.78 -2.67 15.58
N ASP A 118 -18.97 -1.72 16.49
CA ASP A 118 -18.17 -0.47 16.52
C ASP A 118 -16.67 -0.70 16.69
N SER A 119 -16.27 -1.74 17.41
CA SER A 119 -14.85 -2.12 17.56
C SER A 119 -14.26 -2.72 16.29
N GLY A 120 -15.09 -3.19 15.36
CA GLY A 120 -14.65 -3.83 14.11
C GLY A 120 -13.87 -2.89 13.21
N THR A 121 -14.20 -1.59 13.18
CA THR A 121 -13.46 -0.57 12.43
C THR A 121 -12.03 -0.44 12.97
N HIS A 122 -11.89 -0.32 14.28
CA HIS A 122 -10.59 -0.20 14.94
C HIS A 122 -9.72 -1.44 14.72
N LEU A 123 -10.31 -2.64 14.87
CA LEU A 123 -9.62 -3.91 14.63
C LEU A 123 -9.20 -4.06 13.16
N SER A 124 -10.02 -3.65 12.21
CA SER A 124 -9.70 -3.68 10.78
C SER A 124 -8.51 -2.77 10.43
N LEU A 125 -8.51 -1.56 10.98
CA LEU A 125 -7.40 -0.60 10.79
C LEU A 125 -6.11 -1.12 11.43
N LEU A 126 -6.20 -1.72 12.63
CA LEU A 126 -5.06 -2.31 13.31
C LEU A 126 -4.48 -3.49 12.51
N ALA A 127 -5.34 -4.38 12.03
CA ALA A 127 -4.91 -5.49 11.17
C ALA A 127 -4.24 -4.99 9.89
N ALA A 128 -4.82 -3.98 9.23
CA ALA A 128 -4.23 -3.37 8.05
C ALA A 128 -2.86 -2.72 8.35
N ALA A 129 -2.71 -2.04 9.49
CA ALA A 129 -1.44 -1.44 9.91
C ALA A 129 -0.35 -2.50 10.17
N ILE A 130 -0.71 -3.60 10.81
CA ILE A 130 0.21 -4.74 11.04
C ILE A 130 0.63 -5.35 9.70
N LEU A 131 -0.31 -5.62 8.79
CA LEU A 131 -0.01 -6.18 7.48
C LEU A 131 0.86 -5.24 6.64
N ALA A 132 0.62 -3.93 6.69
CA ALA A 132 1.45 -2.93 6.03
C ALA A 132 2.87 -2.91 6.59
N THR A 133 3.03 -3.04 7.91
CA THR A 133 4.33 -3.12 8.57
C THR A 133 5.10 -4.38 8.15
N LEU A 134 4.43 -5.54 8.12
CA LEU A 134 5.01 -6.79 7.64
C LEU A 134 5.44 -6.67 6.17
N ALA A 135 4.61 -6.07 5.33
CA ALA A 135 4.93 -5.82 3.93
C ALA A 135 6.13 -4.87 3.78
N ALA A 136 6.27 -3.85 4.64
CA ALA A 136 7.44 -2.97 4.67
C ALA A 136 8.73 -3.75 4.96
N VAL A 137 8.70 -4.64 5.96
CA VAL A 137 9.84 -5.50 6.32
C VAL A 137 10.22 -6.41 5.15
N VAL A 138 9.24 -7.10 4.57
CA VAL A 138 9.46 -8.00 3.41
C VAL A 138 10.00 -7.23 2.20
N SER A 139 9.48 -6.02 1.94
CA SER A 139 9.97 -5.15 0.87
C SER A 139 11.41 -4.69 1.13
N GLY A 140 11.74 -4.40 2.39
CA GLY A 140 13.11 -4.04 2.81
C GLY A 140 14.11 -5.18 2.61
N LEU A 141 13.72 -6.43 2.84
CA LEU A 141 14.58 -7.59 2.62
C LEU A 141 14.97 -7.79 1.14
N ARG A 142 14.18 -7.26 0.20
CA ARG A 142 14.54 -7.28 -1.24
C ARG A 142 15.72 -6.37 -1.58
N ILE A 143 16.08 -5.43 -0.74
CA ILE A 143 17.23 -4.53 -0.96
C ILE A 143 18.56 -5.30 -0.93
N THR A 144 18.60 -6.41 -0.20
CA THR A 144 19.80 -7.26 -0.05
C THR A 144 20.02 -8.21 -1.21
N GLN A 145 19.09 -8.31 -2.17
CA GLN A 145 19.28 -9.16 -3.35
C GLN A 145 20.06 -8.40 -4.44
N PRO A 146 21.13 -8.99 -5.01
CA PRO A 146 21.89 -8.39 -6.10
C PRO A 146 20.96 -8.12 -7.29
N ARG A 147 21.16 -6.97 -7.97
CA ARG A 147 20.50 -6.72 -9.26
C ARG A 147 20.85 -7.86 -10.20
N VAL A 148 19.87 -8.66 -10.59
CA VAL A 148 20.04 -9.52 -11.76
C VAL A 148 20.11 -8.58 -12.96
N GLN A 149 21.32 -8.31 -13.41
CA GLN A 149 21.55 -7.62 -14.69
C GLN A 149 21.14 -8.59 -15.79
N ALA A 150 20.06 -8.24 -16.50
CA ALA A 150 19.68 -8.86 -17.76
C ALA A 150 20.30 -8.10 -18.91
#